data_99477c646e0bc3e3a603e9d042b6af36
#
_entry.id   99477c646e0bc3e3a603e9d042b6af36
#
_cell.length_a   1.000
_cell.length_b   1.000
_cell.length_c   1.000
_cell.angle_alpha   90.00
_cell.angle_beta   90.00
_cell.angle_gamma   90.00
#
_symmetry.space_group_name_H-M   'P 1'
#
loop_
_entity.id
_entity.type
_entity.pdbx_description
1 polymer ?
#
loop_
_entity_poly.entity_id
_entity_poly.type
_entity_poly.pdbx_seq_one_letter_code
_entity_poly.pdbx_strand_id
1 'polypeptide(L)'
;MKIGILTQHFLLNYGGIIQNFALQQVLLKLGHDSLTFEHDTCYSRTRWFLRTIKHILRTRSFRNLPVYPIYKGRIGNKNFIKFVLRNIRSVPVKDFVPSLTAQYGIDAYVVGSDQVWRPAFNLGPRLGNMFLDFADDKVKKLSYAASFGCKKWEYTKEQEKACSKLARRFDAISVREASAVDLCKNHFGIDATLVLDPTLLLNKEDYEKVCNNIPKKENHIFVYSLVVGESVMNVASKVSEAKGLPIVVKEAGGKVKKEDTIEDWFAEFRDAEYVVTDSFHGMVFSIIFNKPFSIVMNPSGGNDRYISLLSQLGLTECIVDEKLTPSSAIIDWEQVCSRLNVLRESSLLFLKQNLR
;
A
#
# COMPACT_ATOMS: atom_id res chain seq x y z
N MET A 1 20.46 3.29 13.02
CA MET A 1 19.40 4.14 13.61
C MET A 1 18.20 3.27 13.96
N LYS A 2 17.42 3.69 14.95
CA LYS A 2 16.11 3.13 15.23
C LYS A 2 15.02 4.01 14.62
N ILE A 3 14.23 3.45 13.72
CA ILE A 3 13.31 4.21 12.87
C ILE A 3 11.87 3.91 13.26
N GLY A 4 11.09 4.94 13.56
CA GLY A 4 9.64 4.85 13.76
C GLY A 4 8.92 5.01 12.43
N ILE A 5 8.12 4.02 12.03
CA ILE A 5 7.35 4.06 10.78
C ILE A 5 5.89 4.39 11.09
N LEU A 6 5.32 5.35 10.34
CA LEU A 6 3.89 5.63 10.32
C LEU A 6 3.34 5.34 8.93
N THR A 7 2.33 4.48 8.85
CA THR A 7 1.66 4.14 7.60
C THR A 7 0.16 3.92 7.81
N GLN A 8 -0.56 3.54 6.78
CA GLN A 8 -1.96 3.19 6.88
C GLN A 8 -2.17 1.92 7.73
N HIS A 9 -3.36 1.76 8.29
CA HIS A 9 -3.68 0.61 9.13
C HIS A 9 -3.53 -0.72 8.38
N PHE A 10 -3.09 -1.74 9.10
CA PHE A 10 -3.10 -3.14 8.67
C PHE A 10 -4.51 -3.73 8.69
N LEU A 11 -5.38 -3.18 7.83
CA LEU A 11 -6.72 -3.72 7.61
C LEU A 11 -6.65 -4.91 6.64
N LEU A 12 -7.80 -5.38 6.19
CA LEU A 12 -7.97 -6.45 5.19
C LEU A 12 -7.44 -6.05 3.79
N ASN A 13 -6.29 -5.42 3.73
CA ASN A 13 -5.65 -4.94 2.52
C ASN A 13 -4.24 -5.53 2.42
N TYR A 14 -4.05 -6.44 1.48
CA TYR A 14 -2.76 -7.06 1.19
C TYR A 14 -1.67 -6.01 0.98
N GLY A 15 -1.91 -5.05 0.11
CA GLY A 15 -0.93 -4.02 -0.23
C GLY A 15 -0.48 -3.19 0.96
N GLY A 16 -1.41 -2.80 1.85
CA GLY A 16 -1.10 -2.02 3.04
C GLY A 16 -0.16 -2.77 4.02
N ILE A 17 -0.33 -4.08 4.14
CA ILE A 17 0.55 -4.93 4.98
C ILE A 17 1.89 -5.13 4.29
N ILE A 18 1.87 -5.50 3.01
CA ILE A 18 3.06 -5.92 2.28
C ILE A 18 4.02 -4.74 2.05
N GLN A 19 3.52 -3.53 1.79
CA GLN A 19 4.38 -2.36 1.64
C GLN A 19 5.13 -2.01 2.93
N ASN A 20 4.49 -2.18 4.09
CA ASN A 20 5.16 -1.97 5.38
C ASN A 20 6.18 -3.08 5.67
N PHE A 21 5.83 -4.34 5.41
CA PHE A 21 6.78 -5.44 5.46
C PHE A 21 8.01 -5.16 4.60
N ALA A 22 7.80 -4.75 3.34
CA ALA A 22 8.90 -4.45 2.42
C ALA A 22 9.76 -3.28 2.92
N LEU A 23 9.15 -2.20 3.43
CA LEU A 23 9.90 -1.07 3.98
C LEU A 23 10.78 -1.50 5.17
N GLN A 24 10.25 -2.29 6.10
CA GLN A 24 11.03 -2.80 7.23
C GLN A 24 12.18 -3.70 6.78
N GLN A 25 11.96 -4.60 5.80
CA GLN A 25 13.03 -5.43 5.25
C GLN A 25 14.12 -4.60 4.56
N VAL A 26 13.74 -3.57 3.82
CA VAL A 26 14.69 -2.65 3.17
C VAL A 26 15.51 -1.89 4.23
N LEU A 27 14.86 -1.33 5.24
CA LEU A 27 15.56 -0.63 6.32
C LEU A 27 16.52 -1.56 7.08
N LEU A 28 16.12 -2.79 7.31
CA LEU A 28 16.98 -3.80 7.92
C LEU A 28 18.21 -4.12 7.04
N LYS A 29 18.03 -4.30 5.73
CA LYS A 29 19.13 -4.48 4.76
C LYS A 29 20.07 -3.27 4.71
N LEU A 30 19.58 -2.07 5.04
CA LEU A 30 20.38 -0.85 5.17
C LEU A 30 21.05 -0.68 6.55
N GLY A 31 20.88 -1.64 7.46
CA GLY A 31 21.49 -1.63 8.79
C GLY A 31 20.72 -0.82 9.84
N HIS A 32 19.43 -0.55 9.59
CA HIS A 32 18.58 0.16 10.53
C HIS A 32 17.62 -0.79 11.26
N ASP A 33 17.36 -0.52 12.53
CA ASP A 33 16.23 -1.11 13.26
C ASP A 33 14.96 -0.29 13.02
N SER A 34 13.81 -0.94 12.84
CA SER A 34 12.56 -0.23 12.56
C SER A 34 11.38 -0.78 13.34
N LEU A 35 10.44 0.11 13.68
CA LEU A 35 9.25 -0.17 14.46
C LEU A 35 8.07 0.60 13.88
N THR A 36 6.99 -0.09 13.49
CA THR A 36 5.78 0.57 13.00
C THR A 36 4.86 0.92 14.16
N PHE A 37 4.45 2.18 14.22
CA PHE A 37 3.45 2.67 15.16
C PHE A 37 2.06 2.50 14.56
N GLU A 38 1.30 1.54 15.07
CA GLU A 38 -0.09 1.30 14.66
C GLU A 38 -1.01 2.19 15.49
N HIS A 39 -1.79 3.05 14.86
CA HIS A 39 -2.82 3.80 15.56
C HIS A 39 -3.83 2.82 16.19
N ASP A 40 -3.88 2.79 17.51
CA ASP A 40 -4.87 1.96 18.23
C ASP A 40 -6.27 2.54 18.04
N THR A 41 -7.01 1.96 17.12
CA THR A 41 -8.40 2.29 16.85
C THR A 41 -9.36 1.58 17.83
N CYS A 42 -8.95 1.34 19.07
CA CYS A 42 -9.84 0.79 20.09
C CYS A 42 -11.07 1.67 20.22
N TYR A 43 -12.13 1.28 19.52
CA TYR A 43 -13.45 1.83 19.81
C TYR A 43 -13.81 1.40 21.25
N SER A 44 -14.14 2.38 22.11
CA SER A 44 -14.75 2.04 23.40
C SER A 44 -16.00 1.20 23.15
N ARG A 45 -16.34 0.27 24.07
CA ARG A 45 -17.58 -0.53 23.97
C ARG A 45 -18.80 0.32 23.67
N THR A 46 -18.87 1.51 24.27
CA THR A 46 -19.93 2.50 24.05
C THR A 46 -19.97 3.04 22.62
N ARG A 47 -18.82 3.40 22.04
CA ARG A 47 -18.77 3.88 20.64
C ARG A 47 -19.12 2.78 19.65
N TRP A 48 -18.68 1.54 19.88
CA TRP A 48 -19.09 0.40 19.07
C TRP A 48 -20.60 0.16 19.14
N PHE A 49 -21.18 0.16 20.35
CA PHE A 49 -22.60 -0.01 20.58
C PHE A 49 -23.42 1.07 19.87
N LEU A 50 -23.05 2.34 20.01
CA LEU A 50 -23.70 3.46 19.30
C LEU A 50 -23.59 3.33 17.78
N ARG A 51 -22.46 2.86 17.27
CA ARG A 51 -22.26 2.63 15.83
C ARG A 51 -23.13 1.46 15.33
N THR A 52 -23.27 0.41 16.14
CA THR A 52 -24.13 -0.73 15.84
C THR A 52 -25.60 -0.32 15.79
N ILE A 53 -26.06 0.45 16.78
CA ILE A 53 -27.42 1.01 16.79
C ILE A 53 -27.63 1.90 15.55
N LYS A 54 -26.71 2.83 15.27
CA LYS A 54 -26.79 3.70 14.09
C LYS A 54 -26.83 2.90 12.78
N HIS A 55 -26.09 1.79 12.68
CA HIS A 55 -26.12 0.90 11.53
C HIS A 55 -27.50 0.22 11.39
N ILE A 56 -28.04 -0.35 12.47
CA ILE A 56 -29.35 -0.99 12.48
C ILE A 56 -30.46 0.01 12.11
N LEU A 57 -30.44 1.20 12.68
CA LEU A 57 -31.42 2.25 12.38
C LEU A 57 -31.35 2.71 10.92
N ARG A 58 -30.13 2.79 10.34
CA ARG A 58 -29.93 3.23 8.96
C ARG A 58 -30.26 2.15 7.93
N THR A 59 -29.92 0.89 8.21
CA THR A 59 -30.09 -0.23 7.27
C THR A 59 -31.34 -1.05 7.52
N ARG A 60 -31.98 -0.87 8.67
CA ARG A 60 -33.10 -1.71 9.17
C ARG A 60 -32.80 -3.20 9.08
N SER A 61 -31.51 -3.58 9.19
CA SER A 61 -31.04 -4.94 9.03
C SER A 61 -29.99 -5.27 10.09
N PHE A 62 -30.03 -6.51 10.57
CA PHE A 62 -28.99 -7.10 11.42
C PHE A 62 -27.85 -7.74 10.62
N ARG A 63 -27.91 -7.70 9.28
CA ARG A 63 -26.83 -8.19 8.43
C ARG A 63 -25.67 -7.19 8.42
N ASN A 64 -24.45 -7.69 8.36
CA ASN A 64 -23.21 -6.89 8.33
C ASN A 64 -23.06 -5.92 9.51
N LEU A 65 -23.46 -6.34 10.69
CA LEU A 65 -23.22 -5.57 11.91
C LEU A 65 -21.73 -5.24 12.07
N PRO A 66 -21.37 -4.03 12.54
CA PRO A 66 -20.00 -3.70 12.86
C PRO A 66 -19.45 -4.71 13.88
N VAL A 67 -18.43 -5.47 13.49
CA VAL A 67 -17.79 -6.44 14.39
C VAL A 67 -17.07 -5.67 15.49
N TYR A 68 -17.28 -6.03 16.74
CA TYR A 68 -16.48 -5.50 17.84
C TYR A 68 -15.02 -5.93 17.66
N PRO A 69 -14.06 -5.01 17.67
CA PRO A 69 -12.66 -5.38 17.52
C PRO A 69 -12.21 -6.21 18.72
N ILE A 70 -12.14 -7.51 18.55
CA ILE A 70 -11.83 -8.49 19.60
C ILE A 70 -10.35 -8.41 20.03
N TYR A 71 -9.48 -7.76 19.26
CA TYR A 71 -8.06 -7.75 19.53
C TYR A 71 -7.46 -6.37 19.26
N LYS A 72 -7.27 -5.55 20.30
CA LYS A 72 -6.48 -4.27 20.28
C LYS A 72 -6.48 -3.50 18.94
N GLY A 73 -7.65 -3.24 18.37
CA GLY A 73 -7.81 -2.50 17.13
C GLY A 73 -7.54 -3.28 15.83
N ARG A 74 -7.14 -4.53 15.88
CA ARG A 74 -6.90 -5.37 14.70
C ARG A 74 -8.18 -6.07 14.28
N ILE A 75 -8.99 -5.39 13.47
CA ILE A 75 -10.06 -6.03 12.71
C ILE A 75 -9.40 -6.63 11.47
N GLY A 76 -9.36 -7.95 11.38
CA GLY A 76 -8.74 -8.54 10.21
C GLY A 76 -8.91 -10.06 10.15
N ASN A 77 -8.50 -10.62 9.05
CA ASN A 77 -8.30 -12.03 8.90
C ASN A 77 -7.23 -12.51 9.90
N LYS A 78 -7.50 -13.59 10.64
CA LYS A 78 -6.57 -14.17 11.62
C LYS A 78 -5.20 -14.52 11.00
N ASN A 79 -5.19 -14.92 9.74
CA ASN A 79 -3.97 -15.27 9.03
C ASN A 79 -3.14 -14.03 8.69
N PHE A 80 -3.79 -12.91 8.32
CA PHE A 80 -3.12 -11.62 8.13
C PHE A 80 -2.49 -11.14 9.44
N ILE A 81 -3.21 -11.25 10.55
CA ILE A 81 -2.67 -10.94 11.87
C ILE A 81 -1.45 -11.80 12.20
N LYS A 82 -1.51 -13.12 11.91
CA LYS A 82 -0.35 -14.00 12.09
C LYS A 82 0.84 -13.57 11.25
N PHE A 83 0.61 -13.19 10.00
CA PHE A 83 1.67 -12.69 9.13
C PHE A 83 2.31 -11.41 9.71
N VAL A 84 1.49 -10.43 10.11
CA VAL A 84 1.97 -9.19 10.73
C VAL A 84 2.79 -9.47 11.98
N LEU A 85 2.30 -10.32 12.87
CA LEU A 85 3.00 -10.66 14.13
C LEU A 85 4.34 -11.36 13.91
N ARG A 86 4.51 -12.10 12.80
CA ARG A 86 5.74 -12.83 12.48
C ARG A 86 6.75 -11.98 11.73
N ASN A 87 6.28 -11.10 10.88
CA ASN A 87 7.11 -10.46 9.85
C ASN A 87 7.24 -8.94 10.01
N ILE A 88 6.39 -8.30 10.82
CA ILE A 88 6.38 -6.84 11.00
C ILE A 88 6.52 -6.52 12.48
N ARG A 89 7.54 -5.76 12.83
CA ARG A 89 7.67 -5.22 14.19
C ARG A 89 6.76 -4.02 14.33
N SER A 90 5.74 -4.12 15.16
CA SER A 90 4.77 -3.05 15.35
C SER A 90 4.28 -2.96 16.78
N VAL A 91 3.91 -1.75 17.19
CA VAL A 91 3.28 -1.45 18.49
C VAL A 91 2.01 -0.65 18.30
N PRO A 92 0.94 -0.98 19.05
CA PRO A 92 -0.26 -0.16 19.06
C PRO A 92 0.01 1.12 19.85
N VAL A 93 -0.38 2.26 19.28
CA VAL A 93 -0.27 3.58 19.91
C VAL A 93 -1.65 4.20 19.98
N LYS A 94 -2.09 4.56 21.17
CA LYS A 94 -3.40 5.17 21.39
C LYS A 94 -3.39 6.65 21.00
N ASP A 95 -2.39 7.37 21.50
CA ASP A 95 -2.23 8.79 21.27
C ASP A 95 -0.80 9.07 20.79
N PHE A 96 -0.67 9.78 19.70
CA PHE A 96 0.62 10.23 19.18
C PHE A 96 1.05 11.47 19.94
N VAL A 97 2.07 11.31 20.78
CA VAL A 97 2.59 12.34 21.69
C VAL A 97 4.12 12.40 21.63
N PRO A 98 4.75 13.55 21.95
CA PRO A 98 6.21 13.72 21.83
C PRO A 98 7.02 12.68 22.63
N SER A 99 6.49 12.21 23.76
CA SER A 99 7.16 11.21 24.60
C SER A 99 7.41 9.86 23.94
N LEU A 100 6.70 9.53 22.84
CA LEU A 100 6.92 8.29 22.07
C LEU A 100 8.35 8.18 21.56
N THR A 101 8.96 9.30 21.18
CA THR A 101 10.36 9.35 20.72
C THR A 101 11.31 8.80 21.76
N ALA A 102 11.25 9.31 22.99
CA ALA A 102 12.09 8.86 24.09
C ALA A 102 11.71 7.45 24.57
N GLN A 103 10.41 7.17 24.68
CA GLN A 103 9.89 5.88 25.14
C GLN A 103 10.39 4.71 24.29
N TYR A 104 10.48 4.89 22.98
CA TYR A 104 10.92 3.85 22.06
C TYR A 104 12.35 4.05 21.55
N GLY A 105 13.05 5.10 21.97
CA GLY A 105 14.41 5.42 21.53
C GLY A 105 14.49 5.64 20.00
N ILE A 106 13.60 6.46 19.47
CA ILE A 106 13.50 6.70 18.02
C ILE A 106 14.49 7.81 17.60
N ASP A 107 15.33 7.49 16.63
CA ASP A 107 16.29 8.43 16.03
C ASP A 107 15.69 9.19 14.84
N ALA A 108 14.79 8.53 14.08
CA ALA A 108 14.12 9.10 12.92
C ALA A 108 12.71 8.56 12.77
N TYR A 109 11.81 9.37 12.22
CA TYR A 109 10.49 8.93 11.76
C TYR A 109 10.44 8.88 10.24
N VAL A 110 9.80 7.82 9.72
CA VAL A 110 9.49 7.66 8.30
C VAL A 110 7.99 7.51 8.12
N VAL A 111 7.37 8.42 7.37
CA VAL A 111 5.95 8.35 7.01
C VAL A 111 5.78 7.77 5.61
N GLY A 112 5.01 6.73 5.49
CA GLY A 112 4.76 6.03 4.22
C GLY A 112 5.04 4.52 4.34
N SER A 113 4.94 3.83 3.28
CA SER A 113 4.34 4.18 1.99
C SER A 113 2.79 4.28 2.10
N ASP A 114 2.11 4.17 0.94
CA ASP A 114 0.66 4.19 0.81
C ASP A 114 0.03 5.61 0.95
N GLN A 115 -1.30 5.70 0.91
CA GLN A 115 -2.07 6.95 0.84
C GLN A 115 -2.10 7.70 2.19
N VAL A 116 -0.92 7.84 2.81
CA VAL A 116 -0.76 8.48 4.14
C VAL A 116 -1.09 9.98 4.11
N TRP A 117 -0.97 10.63 2.95
CA TRP A 117 -1.27 12.04 2.78
C TRP A 117 -2.63 12.31 2.10
N ARG A 118 -3.50 11.32 2.04
CA ARG A 118 -4.86 11.49 1.56
C ARG A 118 -5.81 11.85 2.71
N PRO A 119 -6.44 13.06 2.71
CA PRO A 119 -7.33 13.49 3.81
C PRO A 119 -8.53 12.56 4.02
N ALA A 120 -9.09 12.00 2.94
CA ALA A 120 -10.22 11.09 3.01
C ALA A 120 -9.94 9.82 3.84
N PHE A 121 -8.68 9.39 3.96
CA PHE A 121 -8.26 8.23 4.74
C PHE A 121 -7.71 8.57 6.12
N ASN A 122 -7.42 9.85 6.38
CA ASN A 122 -6.81 10.33 7.61
C ASN A 122 -7.65 11.44 8.23
N LEU A 123 -8.79 11.07 8.79
CA LEU A 123 -9.75 12.01 9.36
C LEU A 123 -9.30 12.54 10.73
N GLY A 124 -9.61 13.82 11.00
CA GLY A 124 -9.32 14.46 12.28
C GLY A 124 -7.82 14.52 12.59
N PRO A 125 -7.39 14.24 13.84
CA PRO A 125 -5.98 14.32 14.26
C PRO A 125 -5.03 13.42 13.49
N ARG A 126 -5.55 12.34 12.87
CA ARG A 126 -4.71 11.40 12.10
C ARG A 126 -3.99 12.05 10.92
N LEU A 127 -4.60 13.07 10.30
CA LEU A 127 -3.94 13.78 9.20
C LEU A 127 -2.67 14.48 9.72
N GLY A 128 -2.74 15.16 10.86
CA GLY A 128 -1.58 15.77 11.51
C GLY A 128 -0.51 14.73 11.88
N ASN A 129 -0.92 13.59 12.43
CA ASN A 129 0.00 12.52 12.79
C ASN A 129 0.78 11.99 11.57
N MET A 130 0.15 11.93 10.38
CA MET A 130 0.82 11.56 9.13
C MET A 130 1.75 12.66 8.59
N PHE A 131 1.74 13.83 9.22
CA PHE A 131 2.74 14.90 9.03
C PHE A 131 3.62 15.07 10.27
N LEU A 132 3.66 14.07 11.17
CA LEU A 132 4.51 14.04 12.36
C LEU A 132 4.35 15.27 13.26
N ASP A 133 3.10 15.74 13.44
CA ASP A 133 2.78 16.90 14.28
C ASP A 133 3.21 16.73 15.73
N PHE A 134 3.24 15.50 16.21
CA PHE A 134 3.66 15.13 17.58
C PHE A 134 5.18 15.05 17.76
N ALA A 135 5.95 14.91 16.67
CA ALA A 135 7.39 14.69 16.78
C ALA A 135 8.15 16.01 17.01
N ASP A 136 9.12 15.99 17.95
CA ASP A 136 10.02 17.12 18.23
C ASP A 136 10.86 17.48 16.98
N ASP A 137 11.24 18.76 16.85
CA ASP A 137 12.05 19.21 15.70
C ASP A 137 13.47 18.64 15.67
N LYS A 138 13.97 18.16 16.80
CA LYS A 138 15.28 17.51 16.90
C LYS A 138 15.32 16.11 16.30
N VAL A 139 14.17 15.46 16.11
CA VAL A 139 14.08 14.11 15.55
C VAL A 139 13.99 14.20 14.05
N LYS A 140 14.81 13.43 13.35
CA LYS A 140 14.80 13.37 11.87
C LYS A 140 13.45 12.88 11.35
N LYS A 141 12.93 13.55 10.32
CA LYS A 141 11.61 13.32 9.73
C LYS A 141 11.72 13.09 8.23
N LEU A 142 11.28 11.95 7.76
CA LEU A 142 11.25 11.64 6.34
C LEU A 142 9.86 11.20 5.91
N SER A 143 9.50 11.45 4.66
CA SER A 143 8.48 10.64 4.00
C SER A 143 9.15 9.70 3.01
N TYR A 144 8.66 8.46 2.94
CA TYR A 144 9.10 7.51 1.94
C TYR A 144 7.91 7.00 1.13
N ALA A 145 7.91 7.30 -0.18
CA ALA A 145 6.86 6.90 -1.10
C ALA A 145 5.43 7.26 -0.58
N ALA A 146 5.30 8.41 0.09
CA ALA A 146 4.00 8.90 0.53
C ALA A 146 3.10 9.18 -0.67
N SER A 147 1.79 8.95 -0.54
CA SER A 147 0.85 9.09 -1.64
C SER A 147 -0.36 9.92 -1.24
N PHE A 148 -0.82 10.78 -2.15
CA PHE A 148 -2.11 11.47 -2.06
C PHE A 148 -3.26 10.63 -2.65
N GLY A 149 -2.93 9.55 -3.38
CA GLY A 149 -3.90 8.61 -3.94
C GLY A 149 -4.57 9.07 -5.23
N CYS A 150 -4.58 10.36 -5.53
CA CYS A 150 -5.12 10.94 -6.76
C CYS A 150 -4.45 12.30 -7.04
N LYS A 151 -4.54 12.78 -8.29
CA LYS A 151 -4.04 14.10 -8.69
C LYS A 151 -4.92 15.27 -8.26
N LYS A 152 -6.16 14.97 -7.84
CA LYS A 152 -7.09 16.02 -7.37
C LYS A 152 -6.70 16.44 -5.97
N TRP A 153 -6.61 17.76 -5.74
CA TRP A 153 -6.41 18.29 -4.40
C TRP A 153 -7.65 18.12 -3.53
N GLU A 154 -7.54 17.36 -2.44
CA GLU A 154 -8.67 17.00 -1.56
C GLU A 154 -8.63 17.72 -0.20
N TYR A 155 -7.63 18.58 0.03
CA TYR A 155 -7.49 19.30 1.31
C TYR A 155 -8.41 20.52 1.37
N THR A 156 -8.96 20.81 2.55
CA THR A 156 -9.55 22.14 2.82
C THR A 156 -8.44 23.17 2.97
N LYS A 157 -8.76 24.48 2.89
CA LYS A 157 -7.77 25.55 3.08
C LYS A 157 -7.09 25.47 4.44
N GLU A 158 -7.82 25.12 5.49
CA GLU A 158 -7.31 24.95 6.85
C GLU A 158 -6.34 23.75 6.94
N GLN A 159 -6.71 22.61 6.34
CA GLN A 159 -5.87 21.44 6.25
C GLN A 159 -4.60 21.73 5.45
N GLU A 160 -4.71 22.37 4.30
CA GLU A 160 -3.56 22.77 3.46
C GLU A 160 -2.60 23.65 4.25
N LYS A 161 -3.09 24.71 4.90
CA LYS A 161 -2.27 25.60 5.71
C LYS A 161 -1.56 24.87 6.86
N ALA A 162 -2.26 23.99 7.57
CA ALA A 162 -1.69 23.22 8.67
C ALA A 162 -0.66 22.21 8.18
N CYS A 163 -1.01 21.39 7.17
CA CYS A 163 -0.14 20.35 6.65
C CYS A 163 1.09 20.92 5.92
N SER A 164 0.96 22.04 5.18
CA SER A 164 2.08 22.74 4.57
C SER A 164 3.13 23.17 5.61
N LYS A 165 2.67 23.72 6.75
CA LYS A 165 3.58 24.09 7.86
C LYS A 165 4.31 22.87 8.41
N LEU A 166 3.63 21.74 8.58
CA LEU A 166 4.21 20.50 9.08
C LEU A 166 5.14 19.85 8.05
N ALA A 167 4.78 19.85 6.78
CA ALA A 167 5.59 19.28 5.70
C ALA A 167 6.97 19.95 5.59
N ARG A 168 7.06 21.25 5.83
CA ARG A 168 8.33 22.00 5.85
C ARG A 168 9.26 21.63 7.00
N ARG A 169 8.80 20.83 7.98
CA ARG A 169 9.64 20.30 9.07
C ARG A 169 10.32 18.98 8.70
N PHE A 170 10.03 18.42 7.52
CA PHE A 170 10.67 17.19 7.07
C PHE A 170 12.07 17.48 6.53
N ASP A 171 13.03 16.65 6.90
CA ASP A 171 14.40 16.70 6.39
C ASP A 171 14.50 16.26 4.93
N ALA A 172 13.65 15.30 4.54
CA ALA A 172 13.52 14.87 3.15
C ALA A 172 12.14 14.30 2.87
N ILE A 173 11.63 14.58 1.67
CA ILE A 173 10.31 14.16 1.23
C ILE A 173 10.43 13.35 -0.05
N SER A 174 9.85 12.15 -0.04
CA SER A 174 9.63 11.39 -1.26
C SER A 174 8.20 10.90 -1.37
N VAL A 175 7.74 10.81 -2.62
CA VAL A 175 6.39 10.44 -3.00
C VAL A 175 6.39 9.33 -4.04
N ARG A 176 5.26 8.61 -4.17
CA ARG A 176 5.14 7.40 -4.99
C ARG A 176 4.67 7.67 -6.42
N GLU A 177 3.98 8.75 -6.67
CA GLU A 177 3.44 9.13 -7.97
C GLU A 177 3.91 10.50 -8.42
N ALA A 178 4.08 10.69 -9.74
CA ALA A 178 4.55 11.94 -10.32
C ALA A 178 3.63 13.13 -10.01
N SER A 179 2.30 12.92 -10.04
CA SER A 179 1.33 13.95 -9.64
C SER A 179 1.51 14.45 -8.21
N ALA A 180 2.03 13.61 -7.30
CA ALA A 180 2.30 14.01 -5.93
C ALA A 180 3.48 14.96 -5.79
N VAL A 181 4.45 14.92 -6.71
CA VAL A 181 5.55 15.90 -6.78
C VAL A 181 4.98 17.29 -7.05
N ASP A 182 4.07 17.39 -8.03
CA ASP A 182 3.41 18.66 -8.37
C ASP A 182 2.53 19.16 -7.22
N LEU A 183 1.78 18.25 -6.56
CA LEU A 183 0.95 18.61 -5.40
C LEU A 183 1.80 19.15 -4.24
N CYS A 184 2.94 18.53 -3.95
CA CYS A 184 3.88 19.02 -2.93
C CYS A 184 4.38 20.43 -3.26
N LYS A 185 4.79 20.66 -4.50
CA LYS A 185 5.31 21.94 -4.95
C LYS A 185 4.24 23.02 -4.95
N ASN A 186 3.07 22.74 -5.52
CA ASN A 186 2.02 23.74 -5.74
C ASN A 186 1.25 24.10 -4.47
N HIS A 187 1.05 23.15 -3.55
CA HIS A 187 0.21 23.35 -2.37
C HIS A 187 1.00 23.45 -1.07
N PHE A 188 2.11 22.73 -0.94
CA PHE A 188 2.92 22.80 0.28
C PHE A 188 4.15 23.71 0.11
N GLY A 189 4.52 24.06 -1.13
CA GLY A 189 5.70 24.86 -1.43
C GLY A 189 7.00 24.16 -1.03
N ILE A 190 7.06 22.84 -1.27
CA ILE A 190 8.21 21.98 -0.97
C ILE A 190 8.56 21.11 -2.17
N ASP A 191 9.83 20.77 -2.29
CA ASP A 191 10.29 19.80 -3.26
C ASP A 191 10.12 18.37 -2.74
N ALA A 192 9.75 17.45 -3.62
CA ALA A 192 9.59 16.04 -3.32
C ALA A 192 10.27 15.17 -4.39
N THR A 193 10.93 14.10 -3.95
CA THR A 193 11.58 13.13 -4.84
C THR A 193 10.61 12.01 -5.20
N LEU A 194 10.47 11.70 -6.50
CA LEU A 194 9.72 10.53 -6.94
C LEU A 194 10.54 9.27 -6.67
N VAL A 195 9.97 8.31 -5.93
CA VAL A 195 10.61 7.03 -5.60
C VAL A 195 9.65 5.86 -5.84
N LEU A 196 10.21 4.65 -5.92
CA LEU A 196 9.42 3.43 -6.01
C LEU A 196 8.71 3.11 -4.69
N ASP A 197 7.54 2.46 -4.79
CA ASP A 197 6.91 1.81 -3.64
C ASP A 197 7.91 0.82 -2.99
N PRO A 198 7.96 0.71 -1.65
CA PRO A 198 8.90 -0.19 -0.96
C PRO A 198 8.86 -1.63 -1.46
N THR A 199 7.71 -2.10 -1.95
CA THR A 199 7.57 -3.46 -2.49
C THR A 199 8.46 -3.71 -3.70
N LEU A 200 8.75 -2.69 -4.50
CA LEU A 200 9.66 -2.79 -5.66
C LEU A 200 11.14 -2.71 -5.29
N LEU A 201 11.48 -2.40 -4.02
CA LEU A 201 12.86 -2.39 -3.54
C LEU A 201 13.38 -3.77 -3.15
N LEU A 202 12.47 -4.73 -2.96
CA LEU A 202 12.79 -6.13 -2.75
C LEU A 202 12.76 -6.87 -4.09
N ASN A 203 13.48 -8.00 -4.13
CA ASN A 203 13.52 -8.88 -5.29
C ASN A 203 12.44 -9.95 -5.20
N LYS A 204 12.18 -10.61 -6.32
CA LYS A 204 11.26 -11.75 -6.44
C LYS A 204 11.57 -12.83 -5.40
N GLU A 205 12.85 -13.15 -5.24
CA GLU A 205 13.33 -14.18 -4.32
C GLU A 205 13.02 -13.86 -2.85
N ASP A 206 12.95 -12.56 -2.48
CA ASP A 206 12.58 -12.17 -1.13
C ASP A 206 11.11 -12.54 -0.82
N TYR A 207 10.22 -12.45 -1.81
CA TYR A 207 8.82 -12.84 -1.69
C TYR A 207 8.61 -14.35 -1.85
N GLU A 208 9.38 -15.00 -2.72
CA GLU A 208 9.34 -16.47 -2.87
C GLU A 208 9.71 -17.17 -1.55
N LYS A 209 10.68 -16.64 -0.79
CA LYS A 209 11.01 -17.15 0.55
C LYS A 209 9.82 -17.10 1.52
N VAL A 210 8.95 -16.11 1.39
CA VAL A 210 7.77 -15.97 2.25
C VAL A 210 6.72 -17.05 1.92
N CYS A 211 6.58 -17.41 0.64
CA CYS A 211 5.60 -18.41 0.18
C CYS A 211 6.20 -19.76 -0.17
N ASN A 212 7.44 -20.06 0.24
CA ASN A 212 8.14 -21.31 -0.10
C ASN A 212 7.42 -22.56 0.40
N ASN A 213 6.68 -22.46 1.52
CA ASN A 213 5.91 -23.56 2.10
C ASN A 213 4.55 -23.77 1.43
N ILE A 214 4.16 -22.89 0.51
CA ILE A 214 2.91 -23.06 -0.26
C ILE A 214 3.22 -23.97 -1.46
N PRO A 215 2.52 -25.11 -1.61
CA PRO A 215 2.69 -25.98 -2.76
C PRO A 215 2.54 -25.22 -4.07
N LYS A 216 3.28 -25.66 -5.09
CA LYS A 216 3.11 -25.08 -6.44
C LYS A 216 1.69 -25.36 -6.94
N LYS A 217 1.07 -24.33 -7.47
CA LYS A 217 -0.28 -24.37 -8.02
C LYS A 217 -0.22 -24.71 -9.52
N GLU A 218 -1.31 -25.25 -10.03
CA GLU A 218 -1.48 -25.41 -11.46
C GLU A 218 -1.58 -24.04 -12.18
N ASN A 219 -1.20 -24.00 -13.43
CA ASN A 219 -1.28 -22.78 -14.22
C ASN A 219 -2.71 -22.24 -14.25
N HIS A 220 -2.87 -20.94 -14.03
CA HIS A 220 -4.16 -20.27 -13.94
C HIS A 220 -4.08 -18.81 -14.35
N ILE A 221 -5.24 -18.23 -14.61
CA ILE A 221 -5.41 -16.77 -14.72
C ILE A 221 -5.70 -16.24 -13.32
N PHE A 222 -4.82 -15.40 -12.79
CA PHE A 222 -5.02 -14.82 -11.47
C PHE A 222 -5.71 -13.46 -11.57
N VAL A 223 -6.85 -13.33 -10.90
CA VAL A 223 -7.57 -12.06 -10.74
C VAL A 223 -7.36 -11.57 -9.31
N TYR A 224 -6.67 -10.45 -9.16
CA TYR A 224 -6.61 -9.73 -7.90
C TYR A 224 -7.27 -8.36 -8.05
N SER A 225 -8.37 -8.13 -7.35
CA SER A 225 -9.18 -6.94 -7.52
C SER A 225 -9.57 -6.30 -6.19
N LEU A 226 -9.62 -4.96 -6.17
CA LEU A 226 -10.15 -4.19 -5.06
C LEU A 226 -11.68 -4.27 -5.00
N VAL A 227 -12.31 -4.31 -6.17
CA VAL A 227 -13.74 -4.52 -6.34
C VAL A 227 -13.94 -5.37 -7.60
N VAL A 228 -14.19 -6.67 -7.42
CA VAL A 228 -14.49 -7.56 -8.56
C VAL A 228 -15.77 -7.09 -9.22
N GLY A 229 -15.61 -6.37 -10.32
CA GLY A 229 -16.67 -5.86 -11.16
C GLY A 229 -16.73 -6.59 -12.50
N GLU A 230 -17.78 -6.30 -13.25
CA GLU A 230 -18.03 -6.89 -14.57
C GLU A 230 -16.85 -6.67 -15.54
N SER A 231 -16.27 -5.47 -15.54
CA SER A 231 -15.13 -5.14 -16.40
C SER A 231 -13.90 -6.02 -16.15
N VAL A 232 -13.54 -6.24 -14.90
CA VAL A 232 -12.39 -7.09 -14.53
C VAL A 232 -12.65 -8.54 -14.94
N MET A 233 -13.85 -9.05 -14.64
CA MET A 233 -14.21 -10.42 -14.99
C MET A 233 -14.35 -10.64 -16.50
N ASN A 234 -14.82 -9.65 -17.26
CA ASN A 234 -14.89 -9.72 -18.72
C ASN A 234 -13.47 -9.89 -19.31
N VAL A 235 -12.50 -9.07 -18.86
CA VAL A 235 -11.11 -9.20 -19.30
C VAL A 235 -10.56 -10.58 -18.94
N ALA A 236 -10.79 -11.03 -17.69
CA ALA A 236 -10.30 -12.33 -17.21
C ALA A 236 -10.89 -13.49 -18.01
N SER A 237 -12.19 -13.45 -18.33
CA SER A 237 -12.86 -14.48 -19.13
C SER A 237 -12.28 -14.58 -20.55
N LYS A 238 -12.06 -13.43 -21.22
CA LYS A 238 -11.42 -13.40 -22.54
C LYS A 238 -10.02 -14.03 -22.53
N VAL A 239 -9.22 -13.75 -21.48
CA VAL A 239 -7.88 -14.35 -21.34
C VAL A 239 -7.99 -15.85 -21.05
N SER A 240 -8.92 -16.25 -20.19
CA SER A 240 -9.18 -17.65 -19.83
C SER A 240 -9.59 -18.47 -21.06
N GLU A 241 -10.51 -17.97 -21.86
CA GLU A 241 -10.94 -18.60 -23.11
C GLU A 241 -9.78 -18.74 -24.09
N ALA A 242 -8.99 -17.68 -24.29
CA ALA A 242 -7.86 -17.70 -25.22
C ALA A 242 -6.74 -18.66 -24.81
N LYS A 243 -6.52 -18.84 -23.49
CA LYS A 243 -5.44 -19.70 -22.97
C LYS A 243 -5.90 -21.09 -22.52
N GLY A 244 -7.21 -21.32 -22.39
CA GLY A 244 -7.77 -22.58 -21.88
C GLY A 244 -7.43 -22.83 -20.40
N LEU A 245 -7.29 -21.75 -19.60
CA LEU A 245 -6.85 -21.84 -18.20
C LEU A 245 -7.96 -21.42 -17.22
N PRO A 246 -8.04 -22.02 -16.03
CA PRO A 246 -9.02 -21.65 -15.01
C PRO A 246 -8.73 -20.27 -14.43
N ILE A 247 -9.76 -19.61 -13.92
CA ILE A 247 -9.65 -18.31 -13.23
C ILE A 247 -9.64 -18.53 -11.73
N VAL A 248 -8.64 -17.96 -11.04
CA VAL A 248 -8.56 -17.88 -9.59
C VAL A 248 -8.74 -16.43 -9.17
N VAL A 249 -9.69 -16.16 -8.26
CA VAL A 249 -10.03 -14.80 -7.84
C VAL A 249 -9.73 -14.57 -6.37
N LYS A 250 -9.01 -13.48 -6.07
CA LYS A 250 -8.88 -12.93 -4.72
C LYS A 250 -9.30 -11.46 -4.69
N GLU A 251 -10.07 -11.11 -3.68
CA GLU A 251 -10.55 -9.74 -3.47
C GLU A 251 -9.89 -9.12 -2.24
N ALA A 252 -9.70 -7.81 -2.27
CA ALA A 252 -9.24 -7.02 -1.13
C ALA A 252 -10.41 -6.57 -0.23
N GLY A 253 -10.06 -6.01 0.93
CA GLY A 253 -11.02 -5.37 1.82
C GLY A 253 -11.93 -6.35 2.55
N GLY A 254 -13.20 -5.99 2.70
CA GLY A 254 -14.18 -6.77 3.47
C GLY A 254 -14.57 -8.12 2.86
N LYS A 255 -14.08 -8.45 1.68
CA LYS A 255 -14.34 -9.70 0.97
C LYS A 255 -13.20 -10.72 1.08
N VAL A 256 -12.13 -10.40 1.80
CA VAL A 256 -11.06 -11.35 2.12
C VAL A 256 -11.66 -12.53 2.89
N LYS A 257 -11.42 -13.75 2.38
CA LYS A 257 -11.93 -14.98 2.98
C LYS A 257 -11.14 -15.35 4.23
N LYS A 258 -11.75 -16.13 5.12
CA LYS A 258 -11.10 -16.53 6.39
C LYS A 258 -9.83 -17.36 6.19
N GLU A 259 -9.80 -18.16 5.14
CA GLU A 259 -8.68 -19.02 4.75
C GLU A 259 -7.55 -18.27 4.06
N ASP A 260 -7.79 -17.07 3.51
CA ASP A 260 -6.78 -16.31 2.79
C ASP A 260 -5.56 -15.98 3.67
N THR A 261 -4.39 -16.11 3.09
CA THR A 261 -3.10 -15.76 3.70
C THR A 261 -2.32 -14.80 2.79
N ILE A 262 -1.36 -14.10 3.34
CA ILE A 262 -0.43 -13.26 2.57
C ILE A 262 0.51 -14.18 1.75
N GLU A 263 0.94 -15.27 2.35
CA GLU A 263 1.81 -16.25 1.72
C GLU A 263 1.14 -16.88 0.48
N ASP A 264 -0.14 -17.26 0.60
CA ASP A 264 -0.91 -17.80 -0.51
C ASP A 264 -1.14 -16.76 -1.62
N TRP A 265 -1.33 -15.48 -1.25
CA TRP A 265 -1.44 -14.40 -2.22
C TRP A 265 -0.15 -14.22 -3.05
N PHE A 266 1.04 -14.34 -2.44
CA PHE A 266 2.30 -14.36 -3.20
C PHE A 266 2.41 -15.58 -4.10
N ALA A 267 1.97 -16.75 -3.63
CA ALA A 267 1.99 -17.98 -4.40
C ALA A 267 1.09 -17.89 -5.65
N GLU A 268 -0.06 -17.18 -5.58
CA GLU A 268 -0.90 -16.93 -6.77
C GLU A 268 -0.10 -16.18 -7.86
N PHE A 269 0.64 -15.11 -7.50
CA PHE A 269 1.48 -14.42 -8.50
C PHE A 269 2.63 -15.28 -9.00
N ARG A 270 3.25 -16.06 -8.11
CA ARG A 270 4.35 -16.96 -8.49
C ARG A 270 3.93 -17.96 -9.57
N ASP A 271 2.73 -18.50 -9.44
CA ASP A 271 2.26 -19.63 -10.24
C ASP A 271 1.29 -19.23 -11.37
N ALA A 272 0.77 -17.98 -11.38
CA ALA A 272 -0.09 -17.48 -12.44
C ALA A 272 0.61 -17.49 -13.81
N GLU A 273 -0.15 -17.81 -14.85
CA GLU A 273 0.26 -17.65 -16.25
C GLU A 273 -0.03 -16.23 -16.77
N TYR A 274 -1.07 -15.60 -16.23
CA TYR A 274 -1.47 -14.25 -16.57
C TYR A 274 -2.20 -13.61 -15.39
N VAL A 275 -2.08 -12.29 -15.23
CA VAL A 275 -2.75 -11.56 -14.15
C VAL A 275 -3.70 -10.51 -14.71
N VAL A 276 -4.91 -10.43 -14.14
CA VAL A 276 -5.86 -9.35 -14.41
C VAL A 276 -6.13 -8.62 -13.09
N THR A 277 -5.96 -7.31 -13.07
CA THR A 277 -6.08 -6.55 -11.83
C THR A 277 -6.55 -5.11 -12.03
N ASP A 278 -7.23 -4.56 -11.03
CA ASP A 278 -7.55 -3.14 -10.86
C ASP A 278 -6.79 -2.55 -9.64
N SER A 279 -5.81 -3.30 -9.11
CA SER A 279 -5.06 -2.93 -7.91
C SER A 279 -3.64 -2.50 -8.23
N PHE A 280 -3.19 -1.41 -7.62
CA PHE A 280 -1.79 -0.97 -7.72
C PHE A 280 -0.82 -2.08 -7.31
N HIS A 281 -1.05 -2.75 -6.18
CA HIS A 281 -0.18 -3.84 -5.75
C HIS A 281 -0.34 -5.10 -6.60
N GLY A 282 -1.52 -5.33 -7.20
CA GLY A 282 -1.69 -6.37 -8.21
C GLY A 282 -0.75 -6.16 -9.41
N MET A 283 -0.71 -4.94 -9.94
CA MET A 283 0.22 -4.55 -10.99
C MET A 283 1.69 -4.71 -10.57
N VAL A 284 2.04 -4.17 -9.39
CA VAL A 284 3.41 -4.22 -8.86
C VAL A 284 3.90 -5.66 -8.74
N PHE A 285 3.07 -6.57 -8.21
CA PHE A 285 3.46 -7.97 -8.06
C PHE A 285 3.47 -8.74 -9.38
N SER A 286 2.66 -8.36 -10.37
CA SER A 286 2.81 -8.87 -11.73
C SER A 286 4.20 -8.52 -12.31
N ILE A 287 4.66 -7.29 -12.09
CA ILE A 287 6.00 -6.86 -12.51
C ILE A 287 7.10 -7.62 -11.74
N ILE A 288 7.01 -7.71 -10.40
CA ILE A 288 8.01 -8.41 -9.58
C ILE A 288 8.16 -9.88 -9.99
N PHE A 289 7.06 -10.56 -10.29
CA PHE A 289 7.05 -11.97 -10.67
C PHE A 289 7.17 -12.20 -12.18
N ASN A 290 7.39 -11.13 -12.97
CA ASN A 290 7.52 -11.18 -14.43
C ASN A 290 6.31 -11.89 -15.10
N LYS A 291 5.11 -11.54 -14.67
CA LYS A 291 3.87 -12.12 -15.21
C LYS A 291 3.24 -11.19 -16.22
N PRO A 292 2.84 -11.67 -17.41
CA PRO A 292 1.99 -10.90 -18.31
C PRO A 292 0.71 -10.48 -17.60
N PHE A 293 0.24 -9.26 -17.84
CA PHE A 293 -0.90 -8.74 -17.10
C PHE A 293 -1.72 -7.72 -17.87
N SER A 294 -2.97 -7.56 -17.44
CA SER A 294 -3.86 -6.47 -17.84
C SER A 294 -4.30 -5.65 -16.63
N ILE A 295 -4.21 -4.33 -16.76
CA ILE A 295 -4.74 -3.38 -15.76
C ILE A 295 -6.08 -2.85 -16.24
N VAL A 296 -7.12 -3.10 -15.45
CA VAL A 296 -8.42 -2.47 -15.63
C VAL A 296 -8.46 -1.20 -14.80
N MET A 297 -8.57 -0.05 -15.47
CA MET A 297 -8.53 1.25 -14.80
C MET A 297 -9.78 1.47 -13.96
N ASN A 298 -9.60 2.05 -12.78
CA ASN A 298 -10.72 2.38 -11.90
C ASN A 298 -11.40 3.69 -12.35
N PRO A 299 -12.69 3.66 -12.74
CA PRO A 299 -13.43 4.86 -13.15
C PRO A 299 -13.52 5.91 -12.04
N SER A 300 -13.45 5.49 -10.77
CA SER A 300 -13.52 6.37 -9.61
C SER A 300 -12.21 7.13 -9.34
N GLY A 301 -11.16 6.92 -10.12
CA GLY A 301 -9.88 7.63 -10.02
C GLY A 301 -8.79 6.83 -9.28
N GLY A 302 -7.67 7.50 -9.00
CA GLY A 302 -6.49 6.89 -8.38
C GLY A 302 -5.56 6.19 -9.37
N ASN A 303 -5.80 6.41 -10.66
CA ASN A 303 -5.06 5.76 -11.76
C ASN A 303 -3.66 6.37 -11.97
N ASP A 304 -3.41 7.58 -11.46
CA ASP A 304 -2.12 8.28 -11.62
C ASP A 304 -0.92 7.45 -11.15
N ARG A 305 -1.10 6.64 -10.10
CA ARG A 305 -0.07 5.75 -9.57
C ARG A 305 0.33 4.65 -10.56
N TYR A 306 -0.66 4.09 -11.27
CA TYR A 306 -0.41 3.08 -12.30
C TYR A 306 0.31 3.70 -13.48
N ILE A 307 -0.23 4.80 -14.00
CA ILE A 307 0.32 5.51 -15.16
C ILE A 307 1.76 5.94 -14.87
N SER A 308 2.02 6.51 -13.68
CA SER A 308 3.35 6.95 -13.27
C SER A 308 4.38 5.81 -13.33
N LEU A 309 4.08 4.65 -12.77
CA LEU A 309 5.00 3.51 -12.76
C LEU A 309 5.11 2.85 -14.15
N LEU A 310 3.98 2.60 -14.81
CA LEU A 310 3.95 1.95 -16.12
C LEU A 310 4.70 2.76 -17.19
N SER A 311 4.57 4.10 -17.17
CA SER A 311 5.30 4.98 -18.08
C SER A 311 6.81 4.90 -17.87
N GLN A 312 7.27 4.86 -16.61
CA GLN A 312 8.69 4.73 -16.30
C GLN A 312 9.28 3.38 -16.77
N LEU A 313 8.46 2.32 -16.73
CA LEU A 313 8.88 0.97 -17.11
C LEU A 313 8.61 0.63 -18.58
N GLY A 314 7.85 1.46 -19.32
CA GLY A 314 7.45 1.19 -20.70
C GLY A 314 6.38 0.12 -20.82
N LEU A 315 5.46 0.07 -19.86
CA LEU A 315 4.42 -0.95 -19.74
C LEU A 315 2.99 -0.38 -19.90
N THR A 316 2.85 0.80 -20.52
CA THR A 316 1.52 1.44 -20.69
C THR A 316 0.57 0.61 -21.56
N GLU A 317 1.07 -0.24 -22.43
CA GLU A 317 0.28 -1.17 -23.25
C GLU A 317 -0.43 -2.27 -22.43
N CYS A 318 -0.06 -2.43 -21.16
CA CYS A 318 -0.75 -3.34 -20.24
C CYS A 318 -2.07 -2.75 -19.71
N ILE A 319 -2.36 -1.48 -19.99
CA ILE A 319 -3.64 -0.85 -19.63
C ILE A 319 -4.71 -1.29 -20.64
N VAL A 320 -5.80 -1.81 -20.12
CA VAL A 320 -6.94 -2.25 -20.93
C VAL A 320 -7.65 -1.03 -21.54
N ASP A 321 -8.01 -1.14 -22.81
CA ASP A 321 -8.75 -0.13 -23.54
C ASP A 321 -10.25 -0.05 -23.12
N GLU A 322 -10.98 0.90 -23.71
CA GLU A 322 -12.42 1.08 -23.43
C GLU A 322 -13.27 -0.13 -23.85
N LYS A 323 -12.78 -0.97 -24.79
CA LYS A 323 -13.45 -2.20 -25.24
C LYS A 323 -13.15 -3.40 -24.34
N LEU A 324 -12.41 -3.19 -23.26
CA LEU A 324 -11.96 -4.25 -22.35
C LEU A 324 -11.22 -5.37 -23.10
N THR A 325 -10.33 -4.96 -24.02
CA THR A 325 -9.45 -5.88 -24.72
C THR A 325 -8.27 -6.23 -23.83
N PRO A 326 -8.01 -7.50 -23.51
CA PRO A 326 -6.83 -7.89 -22.76
C PRO A 326 -5.56 -7.42 -23.44
N SER A 327 -4.55 -7.05 -22.68
CA SER A 327 -3.25 -6.70 -23.23
C SER A 327 -2.65 -7.92 -23.95
N SER A 328 -2.26 -7.72 -25.18
CA SER A 328 -1.50 -8.68 -25.98
C SER A 328 0.00 -8.31 -26.04
N ALA A 329 0.44 -7.37 -25.22
CA ALA A 329 1.82 -6.89 -25.19
C ALA A 329 2.80 -8.05 -24.89
N ILE A 330 3.77 -8.22 -25.77
CA ILE A 330 4.92 -9.09 -25.52
C ILE A 330 5.91 -8.28 -24.68
N ILE A 331 5.95 -8.56 -23.38
CA ILE A 331 6.77 -7.79 -22.44
C ILE A 331 8.22 -8.27 -22.50
N ASP A 332 9.12 -7.36 -22.86
CA ASP A 332 10.57 -7.56 -22.71
C ASP A 332 10.96 -7.38 -21.23
N TRP A 333 10.93 -8.48 -20.50
CA TRP A 333 11.24 -8.49 -19.06
C TRP A 333 12.68 -8.12 -18.76
N GLU A 334 13.64 -8.34 -19.65
CA GLU A 334 15.04 -7.92 -19.47
C GLU A 334 15.11 -6.39 -19.47
N GLN A 335 14.48 -5.74 -20.43
CA GLN A 335 14.41 -4.28 -20.49
C GLN A 335 13.65 -3.69 -19.29
N VAL A 336 12.53 -4.29 -18.90
CA VAL A 336 11.74 -3.87 -17.73
C VAL A 336 12.58 -3.98 -16.46
N CYS A 337 13.26 -5.11 -16.24
CA CYS A 337 14.14 -5.31 -15.09
C CYS A 337 15.30 -4.31 -15.08
N SER A 338 15.89 -4.01 -16.23
CA SER A 338 16.95 -2.99 -16.35
C SER A 338 16.46 -1.62 -15.89
N ARG A 339 15.31 -1.15 -16.41
CA ARG A 339 14.70 0.13 -16.01
C ARG A 339 14.33 0.14 -14.52
N LEU A 340 13.73 -0.96 -14.03
CA LEU A 340 13.36 -1.11 -12.62
C LEU A 340 14.59 -1.02 -11.71
N ASN A 341 15.71 -1.60 -12.08
CA ASN A 341 16.94 -1.55 -11.29
C ASN A 341 17.47 -0.12 -11.16
N VAL A 342 17.47 0.67 -12.23
CA VAL A 342 17.85 2.10 -12.17
C VAL A 342 16.97 2.86 -11.18
N LEU A 343 15.64 2.68 -11.24
CA LEU A 343 14.69 3.32 -10.33
C LEU A 343 14.85 2.83 -8.88
N ARG A 344 15.18 1.53 -8.72
CA ARG A 344 15.45 0.92 -7.41
C ARG A 344 16.70 1.52 -6.76
N GLU A 345 17.78 1.65 -7.51
CA GLU A 345 19.03 2.26 -7.04
C GLU A 345 18.81 3.71 -6.61
N SER A 346 18.13 4.52 -7.42
CA SER A 346 17.77 5.90 -7.08
C SER A 346 16.94 5.97 -5.80
N SER A 347 15.94 5.09 -5.64
CA SER A 347 15.07 5.05 -4.46
C SER A 347 15.82 4.60 -3.20
N LEU A 348 16.73 3.64 -3.33
CA LEU A 348 17.61 3.20 -2.23
C LEU A 348 18.62 4.30 -1.86
N LEU A 349 19.12 5.05 -2.84
CA LEU A 349 20.02 6.18 -2.61
C LEU A 349 19.33 7.27 -1.77
N PHE A 350 18.05 7.58 -2.06
CA PHE A 350 17.26 8.50 -1.24
C PHE A 350 17.26 8.09 0.24
N LEU A 351 16.96 6.82 0.54
CA LEU A 351 16.99 6.31 1.92
C LEU A 351 18.39 6.39 2.53
N LYS A 352 19.43 5.94 1.83
CA LYS A 352 20.81 5.93 2.30
C LYS A 352 21.35 7.33 2.61
N GLN A 353 20.99 8.32 1.81
CA GLN A 353 21.45 9.70 2.00
C GLN A 353 20.77 10.38 3.18
N ASN A 354 19.50 10.07 3.41
CA ASN A 354 18.69 10.77 4.40
C ASN A 354 18.58 10.03 5.76
N LEU A 355 19.02 8.77 5.84
CA LEU A 355 19.07 7.97 7.07
C LEU A 355 20.51 7.67 7.53
N ARG A 356 21.38 8.68 7.45
CA ARG A 356 22.76 8.61 7.96
C ARG A 356 22.85 9.12 9.37
#